data_46461ab62802eaa91f25f90e978eb3b1
#
_entry.id   46461ab62802eaa91f25f90e978eb3b1
#
_cell.length_a   1.000
_cell.length_b   1.000
_cell.length_c   1.000
_cell.angle_alpha   90.00
_cell.angle_beta   90.00
_cell.angle_gamma   90.00
#
_symmetry.space_group_name_H-M   'P 1'
#
loop_
_entity.id
_entity.type
_entity.pdbx_description
1 polymer ?
#
loop_
_entity_poly.entity_id
_entity_poly.type
_entity_poly.pdbx_seq_one_letter_code
_entity_poly.pdbx_strand_id
1 'polypeptide(L)'
;MHAICALYKFTRLDDFETIQLPLKGFLDSLSVKGTLLLAREGINGTISGNQASLEKVLEYLQSDSRFLGLEYKFSYSKKTPFKRLKVKLKKEIVTMGLTEIDPTHSVGTYVKPKDWNKLINDPDVVLIDTRNNYEYEIGSFKGAVNPKTETFREFPSFTKNSLEKYRNKKIAMF
;
A
#
# COMPACT_ATOMS: atom_id res chain seq x y z
N MET A 1 -12.65 -5.83 21.45
CA MET A 1 -12.02 -4.86 20.53
C MET A 1 -11.65 -5.62 19.27
N HIS A 2 -11.93 -5.09 18.08
CA HIS A 2 -11.56 -5.74 16.81
C HIS A 2 -10.17 -5.29 16.40
N ALA A 3 -9.28 -6.24 16.15
CA ALA A 3 -8.00 -5.94 15.54
C ALA A 3 -8.19 -5.73 14.02
N ILE A 4 -7.43 -4.80 13.47
CA ILE A 4 -7.40 -4.46 12.05
C ILE A 4 -5.95 -4.58 11.61
N CYS A 5 -5.70 -5.31 10.53
CA CYS A 5 -4.39 -5.46 9.94
C CYS A 5 -4.42 -4.92 8.50
N ALA A 6 -3.71 -3.84 8.27
CA ALA A 6 -3.37 -3.39 6.93
C ALA A 6 -2.07 -4.07 6.54
N LEU A 7 -2.01 -4.65 5.35
CA LEU A 7 -0.84 -5.39 4.87
C LEU A 7 -0.61 -5.15 3.38
N TYR A 8 0.64 -5.16 2.97
CA TYR A 8 0.99 -5.15 1.56
C TYR A 8 2.36 -5.78 1.31
N LYS A 9 2.56 -6.30 0.10
CA LYS A 9 3.84 -6.77 -0.41
C LYS A 9 3.84 -6.70 -1.92
N PHE A 10 4.82 -5.99 -2.48
CA PHE A 10 5.18 -6.16 -3.87
C PHE A 10 6.05 -7.41 -4.01
N THR A 11 5.59 -8.35 -4.80
CA THR A 11 6.31 -9.59 -5.12
C THR A 11 5.67 -10.23 -6.34
N ARG A 12 6.44 -10.90 -7.17
CA ARG A 12 5.90 -11.54 -8.36
C ARG A 12 5.06 -12.77 -8.01
N LEU A 13 3.79 -12.74 -8.40
CA LEU A 13 2.80 -13.78 -8.18
C LEU A 13 2.20 -14.19 -9.53
N ASP A 14 2.91 -14.99 -10.32
CA ASP A 14 2.40 -15.43 -11.63
C ASP A 14 1.16 -16.34 -11.50
N ASP A 15 0.96 -16.93 -10.33
CA ASP A 15 -0.13 -17.83 -9.95
C ASP A 15 -1.20 -17.17 -9.05
N PHE A 16 -1.28 -15.83 -9.03
CA PHE A 16 -2.18 -15.09 -8.11
C PHE A 16 -3.65 -15.49 -8.21
N GLU A 17 -4.09 -15.99 -9.36
CA GLU A 17 -5.45 -16.48 -9.56
C GLU A 17 -5.70 -17.78 -8.79
N THR A 18 -4.72 -18.68 -8.74
CA THR A 18 -4.85 -19.97 -8.04
C THR A 18 -4.75 -19.81 -6.52
N ILE A 19 -4.05 -18.78 -6.04
CA ILE A 19 -3.93 -18.45 -4.61
C ILE A 19 -5.27 -17.95 -4.04
N GLN A 20 -6.13 -17.34 -4.83
CA GLN A 20 -7.33 -16.63 -4.38
C GLN A 20 -8.28 -17.51 -3.55
N LEU A 21 -8.67 -18.65 -4.07
CA LEU A 21 -9.68 -19.51 -3.42
C LEU A 21 -9.14 -20.17 -2.15
N PRO A 22 -7.93 -20.76 -2.13
CA PRO A 22 -7.32 -21.28 -0.90
C PRO A 22 -7.18 -20.21 0.19
N LEU A 23 -6.65 -19.04 -0.16
CA LEU A 23 -6.51 -17.92 0.77
C LEU A 23 -7.87 -17.49 1.32
N LYS A 24 -8.86 -17.31 0.44
CA LYS A 24 -10.21 -16.93 0.88
C LYS A 24 -10.81 -17.97 1.83
N GLY A 25 -10.71 -19.26 1.53
CA GLY A 25 -11.19 -20.34 2.39
C GLY A 25 -10.52 -20.33 3.77
N PHE A 26 -9.21 -20.11 3.82
CA PHE A 26 -8.48 -20.01 5.07
C PHE A 26 -8.93 -18.80 5.91
N LEU A 27 -9.07 -17.63 5.32
CA LEU A 27 -9.56 -16.43 6.03
C LEU A 27 -11.01 -16.60 6.52
N ASP A 28 -11.88 -17.22 5.71
CA ASP A 28 -13.27 -17.49 6.09
C ASP A 28 -13.31 -18.45 7.31
N SER A 29 -12.47 -19.49 7.36
CA SER A 29 -12.39 -20.43 8.49
C SER A 29 -12.00 -19.76 9.81
N LEU A 30 -11.27 -18.65 9.74
CA LEU A 30 -10.86 -17.82 10.88
C LEU A 30 -11.84 -16.67 11.18
N SER A 31 -12.98 -16.60 10.48
CA SER A 31 -13.98 -15.52 10.59
C SER A 31 -13.43 -14.12 10.35
N VAL A 32 -12.38 -14.01 9.54
CA VAL A 32 -11.76 -12.74 9.14
C VAL A 32 -12.66 -12.00 8.15
N LYS A 33 -12.74 -10.67 8.28
CA LYS A 33 -13.47 -9.78 7.39
C LYS A 33 -12.51 -8.76 6.76
N GLY A 34 -12.91 -8.14 5.67
CA GLY A 34 -12.10 -7.11 5.01
C GLY A 34 -11.90 -7.37 3.53
N THR A 35 -10.91 -6.73 2.95
CA THR A 35 -10.61 -6.87 1.52
C THR A 35 -9.13 -7.09 1.32
N LEU A 36 -8.77 -8.15 0.61
CA LEU A 36 -7.44 -8.36 0.05
C LEU A 36 -7.52 -8.26 -1.47
N LEU A 37 -6.52 -7.65 -2.05
CA LEU A 37 -6.30 -7.55 -3.49
C LEU A 37 -5.10 -8.43 -3.82
N LEU A 38 -5.25 -9.27 -4.83
CA LEU A 38 -4.18 -10.09 -5.41
C LEU A 38 -3.99 -9.67 -6.86
N ALA A 39 -2.76 -9.46 -7.25
CA ALA A 39 -2.36 -9.22 -8.63
C ALA A 39 -1.02 -9.89 -8.90
N ARG A 40 -0.59 -9.89 -10.16
CA ARG A 40 0.74 -10.41 -10.54
C ARG A 40 1.89 -9.73 -9.80
N GLU A 41 1.70 -8.47 -9.40
CA GLU A 41 2.70 -7.66 -8.68
C GLU A 41 2.64 -7.80 -7.16
N GLY A 42 1.72 -8.62 -6.59
CA GLY A 42 1.71 -8.86 -5.15
C GLY A 42 0.34 -8.90 -4.48
N ILE A 43 0.32 -8.53 -3.21
CA ILE A 43 -0.85 -8.50 -2.33
C ILE A 43 -0.97 -7.14 -1.64
N ASN A 44 -2.21 -6.66 -1.48
CA ASN A 44 -2.51 -5.44 -0.71
C ASN A 44 -3.91 -5.55 -0.10
N GLY A 45 -4.09 -5.02 1.10
CA GLY A 45 -5.43 -4.87 1.67
C GLY A 45 -5.47 -4.63 3.16
N THR A 46 -6.71 -4.64 3.65
CA THR A 46 -6.99 -4.46 5.07
C THR A 46 -8.03 -5.48 5.51
N ILE A 47 -7.71 -6.20 6.56
CA ILE A 47 -8.55 -7.25 7.15
C ILE A 47 -8.75 -6.99 8.65
N SER A 48 -9.80 -7.56 9.21
CA SER A 48 -10.11 -7.47 10.64
C SER A 48 -10.63 -8.78 11.20
N GLY A 49 -10.37 -8.99 12.46
CA GLY A 49 -10.78 -10.17 13.20
C GLY A 49 -10.35 -10.08 14.66
N ASN A 50 -10.29 -11.21 15.35
CA ASN A 50 -9.55 -11.27 16.61
C ASN A 50 -8.04 -11.29 16.32
N GLN A 51 -7.24 -10.86 17.28
CA GLN A 51 -5.79 -10.76 17.15
C GLN A 51 -5.15 -12.09 16.71
N ALA A 52 -5.48 -13.18 17.39
CA ALA A 52 -4.92 -14.50 17.10
C ALA A 52 -5.28 -15.02 15.70
N SER A 53 -6.49 -14.70 15.19
CA SER A 53 -6.86 -15.04 13.81
C SER A 53 -6.01 -14.30 12.80
N LEU A 54 -5.76 -13.00 13.03
CA LEU A 54 -4.94 -12.20 12.11
C LEU A 54 -3.47 -12.61 12.13
N GLU A 55 -2.94 -12.99 13.29
CA GLU A 55 -1.59 -13.54 13.42
C GLU A 55 -1.45 -14.85 12.62
N LYS A 56 -2.43 -15.77 12.72
CA LYS A 56 -2.45 -16.98 11.89
C LYS A 56 -2.52 -16.68 10.38
N VAL A 57 -3.22 -15.62 9.98
CA VAL A 57 -3.22 -15.19 8.57
C VAL A 57 -1.84 -14.72 8.14
N LEU A 58 -1.14 -13.95 8.98
CA LEU A 58 0.22 -13.52 8.69
C LEU A 58 1.19 -14.70 8.60
N GLU A 59 1.10 -15.66 9.53
CA GLU A 59 1.89 -16.90 9.51
C GLU A 59 1.62 -17.71 8.23
N TYR A 60 0.34 -17.88 7.85
CA TYR A 60 -0.04 -18.57 6.63
C TYR A 60 0.53 -17.89 5.39
N LEU A 61 0.43 -16.57 5.29
CA LEU A 61 1.02 -15.84 4.16
C LEU A 61 2.54 -16.00 4.15
N GLN A 62 3.21 -15.80 5.28
CA GLN A 62 4.68 -15.86 5.38
C GLN A 62 5.25 -17.29 5.27
N SER A 63 4.42 -18.34 5.32
CA SER A 63 4.85 -19.70 4.98
C SER A 63 5.19 -19.87 3.50
N ASP A 64 4.68 -19.01 2.64
CA ASP A 64 5.13 -18.87 1.26
C ASP A 64 6.31 -17.87 1.21
N SER A 65 7.46 -18.34 0.71
CA SER A 65 8.69 -17.54 0.65
C SER A 65 8.55 -16.20 -0.06
N ARG A 66 7.60 -16.09 -0.99
CA ARG A 66 7.29 -14.86 -1.72
C ARG A 66 6.75 -13.76 -0.81
N PHE A 67 6.10 -14.14 0.29
CA PHE A 67 5.56 -13.19 1.27
C PHE A 67 6.47 -12.98 2.48
N LEU A 68 7.69 -13.53 2.50
CA LEU A 68 8.68 -13.20 3.53
C LEU A 68 8.97 -11.70 3.53
N GLY A 69 8.89 -11.06 4.70
CA GLY A 69 9.03 -9.61 4.82
C GLY A 69 7.79 -8.82 4.35
N LEU A 70 6.61 -9.45 4.37
CA LEU A 70 5.33 -8.78 4.22
C LEU A 70 5.24 -7.62 5.21
N GLU A 71 4.98 -6.42 4.73
CA GLU A 71 4.76 -5.26 5.59
C GLU A 71 3.32 -5.26 6.11
N TYR A 72 3.17 -5.03 7.41
CA TYR A 72 1.84 -4.94 8.02
C TYR A 72 1.81 -4.00 9.21
N LYS A 73 0.62 -3.47 9.49
CA LYS A 73 0.37 -2.58 10.62
C LYS A 73 -0.95 -2.95 11.28
N PHE A 74 -0.92 -3.10 12.60
CA PHE A 74 -2.12 -3.29 13.41
C PHE A 74 -2.69 -1.96 13.88
N SER A 75 -4.03 -1.91 13.92
CA SER A 75 -4.82 -0.90 14.60
C SER A 75 -6.07 -1.57 15.22
N TYR A 76 -6.83 -0.84 16.02
CA TYR A 76 -7.93 -1.43 16.79
C TYR A 76 -9.18 -0.57 16.71
N SER A 77 -10.35 -1.21 16.66
CA SER A 77 -11.65 -0.56 16.64
C SER A 77 -12.60 -1.17 17.68
N LYS A 78 -13.45 -0.34 18.28
CA LYS A 78 -14.55 -0.82 19.13
C LYS A 78 -15.69 -1.41 18.31
N LYS A 79 -15.88 -0.94 17.06
CA LYS A 79 -16.91 -1.42 16.15
C LYS A 79 -16.30 -2.35 15.10
N THR A 80 -17.09 -3.31 14.60
CA THR A 80 -16.71 -4.17 13.48
C THR A 80 -16.48 -3.32 12.23
N PRO A 81 -15.23 -3.20 11.72
CA PRO A 81 -14.93 -2.26 10.63
C PRO A 81 -15.40 -2.76 9.26
N PHE A 82 -15.54 -4.07 9.09
CA PHE A 82 -15.93 -4.69 7.81
C PHE A 82 -17.08 -5.68 7.99
N LYS A 83 -18.04 -5.64 7.05
CA LYS A 83 -19.21 -6.52 7.07
C LYS A 83 -18.94 -7.91 6.49
N ARG A 84 -18.04 -8.03 5.50
CA ARG A 84 -17.77 -9.27 4.75
C ARG A 84 -16.31 -9.39 4.33
N LEU A 85 -15.88 -10.63 4.05
CA LEU A 85 -14.58 -10.91 3.43
C LEU A 85 -14.69 -10.78 1.90
N LYS A 86 -13.64 -10.21 1.30
CA LYS A 86 -13.42 -10.18 -0.15
C LYS A 86 -11.95 -10.44 -0.44
N VAL A 87 -11.66 -11.43 -1.28
CA VAL A 87 -10.34 -11.59 -1.90
C VAL A 87 -10.55 -11.38 -3.40
N LYS A 88 -9.98 -10.29 -3.93
CA LYS A 88 -10.24 -9.83 -5.30
C LYS A 88 -8.99 -9.95 -6.14
N LEU A 89 -9.17 -10.49 -7.34
CA LEU A 89 -8.14 -10.40 -8.39
C LEU A 89 -8.17 -9.00 -9.01
N LYS A 90 -7.00 -8.45 -9.22
CA LYS A 90 -6.79 -7.13 -9.81
C LYS A 90 -5.65 -7.18 -10.83
N LYS A 91 -5.57 -6.17 -11.69
CA LYS A 91 -4.40 -5.98 -12.57
C LYS A 91 -3.22 -5.41 -11.81
N GLU A 92 -3.50 -4.56 -10.83
CA GLU A 92 -2.53 -3.87 -9.98
C GLU A 92 -3.02 -3.89 -8.52
N ILE A 93 -2.12 -4.06 -7.55
CA ILE A 93 -2.46 -3.96 -6.11
C ILE A 93 -2.50 -2.51 -5.62
N VAL A 94 -1.78 -1.61 -6.31
CA VAL A 94 -1.90 -0.16 -6.18
C VAL A 94 -2.17 0.39 -7.56
N THR A 95 -3.40 0.88 -7.79
CA THR A 95 -3.85 1.21 -9.13
C THR A 95 -3.23 2.52 -9.62
N MET A 96 -2.18 2.43 -10.43
CA MET A 96 -1.55 3.55 -11.11
C MET A 96 -2.00 3.68 -12.59
N GLY A 97 -2.41 2.57 -13.19
CA GLY A 97 -2.82 2.51 -14.60
C GLY A 97 -1.66 2.44 -15.59
N LEU A 98 -0.47 2.09 -15.13
CA LEU A 98 0.73 1.92 -15.95
C LEU A 98 1.26 0.49 -15.79
N THR A 99 0.84 -0.38 -16.68
CA THR A 99 1.22 -1.80 -16.68
C THR A 99 2.70 -2.07 -17.01
N GLU A 100 3.40 -1.04 -17.50
CA GLU A 100 4.82 -1.13 -17.87
C GLU A 100 5.77 -0.88 -16.68
N ILE A 101 5.24 -0.39 -15.56
CA ILE A 101 6.04 -0.15 -14.35
C ILE A 101 6.03 -1.41 -13.50
N ASP A 102 7.22 -1.96 -13.26
CA ASP A 102 7.42 -3.08 -12.35
C ASP A 102 8.01 -2.59 -11.03
N PRO A 103 7.19 -2.48 -9.96
CA PRO A 103 7.63 -2.02 -8.66
C PRO A 103 8.56 -3.02 -7.94
N THR A 104 8.77 -4.22 -8.51
CA THR A 104 9.74 -5.18 -7.96
C THR A 104 11.15 -4.92 -8.45
N HIS A 105 11.33 -4.18 -9.55
CA HIS A 105 12.63 -3.88 -10.14
C HIS A 105 13.23 -2.55 -9.70
N SER A 106 12.41 -1.52 -9.53
CA SER A 106 12.92 -0.18 -9.18
C SER A 106 11.97 0.54 -8.24
N VAL A 107 12.44 0.81 -7.04
CA VAL A 107 11.73 1.58 -6.03
C VAL A 107 12.63 2.69 -5.48
N GLY A 108 12.02 3.75 -4.95
CA GLY A 108 12.75 4.79 -4.24
C GLY A 108 13.45 4.25 -2.98
N THR A 109 14.42 4.98 -2.48
CA THR A 109 15.08 4.67 -1.21
C THR A 109 14.14 4.99 -0.05
N TYR A 110 13.82 3.98 0.77
CA TYR A 110 13.03 4.20 1.97
C TYR A 110 13.83 4.96 3.03
N VAL A 111 13.24 6.04 3.53
CA VAL A 111 13.85 6.89 4.57
C VAL A 111 13.17 6.63 5.92
N LYS A 112 13.96 6.35 6.94
CA LYS A 112 13.42 6.10 8.29
C LYS A 112 12.85 7.40 8.89
N PRO A 113 11.83 7.31 9.76
CA PRO A 113 11.21 8.50 10.38
C PRO A 113 12.21 9.42 11.09
N LYS A 114 13.25 8.88 11.70
CA LYS A 114 14.31 9.66 12.37
C LYS A 114 15.11 10.55 11.41
N ASP A 115 15.21 10.16 10.17
CA ASP A 115 16.00 10.85 9.12
C ASP A 115 15.11 11.74 8.23
N TRP A 116 13.78 11.64 8.39
CA TRP A 116 12.80 12.32 7.55
C TRP A 116 12.89 13.84 7.62
N ASN A 117 12.97 14.41 8.82
CA ASN A 117 13.06 15.86 8.98
C ASN A 117 14.32 16.45 8.32
N LYS A 118 15.44 15.72 8.36
CA LYS A 118 16.66 16.14 7.67
C LYS A 118 16.45 16.18 6.15
N LEU A 119 15.78 15.17 5.60
CA LEU A 119 15.50 15.09 4.16
C LEU A 119 14.60 16.22 3.69
N ILE A 120 13.47 16.47 4.35
CA ILE A 120 12.47 17.45 3.88
C ILE A 120 12.89 18.91 4.11
N ASN A 121 13.90 19.14 4.96
CA ASN A 121 14.48 20.48 5.17
C ASN A 121 15.67 20.77 4.23
N ASP A 122 16.09 19.80 3.41
CA ASP A 122 17.14 20.01 2.41
C ASP A 122 16.58 20.87 1.25
N PRO A 123 17.17 22.04 0.95
CA PRO A 123 16.69 22.93 -0.12
C PRO A 123 16.75 22.29 -1.51
N ASP A 124 17.54 21.23 -1.69
CA ASP A 124 17.63 20.49 -2.94
C ASP A 124 16.63 19.36 -3.06
N VAL A 125 15.75 19.20 -2.06
CA VAL A 125 14.69 18.21 -2.05
C VAL A 125 13.32 18.86 -2.31
N VAL A 126 12.55 18.27 -3.21
CA VAL A 126 11.14 18.59 -3.42
C VAL A 126 10.31 17.49 -2.79
N LEU A 127 9.48 17.86 -1.84
CA LEU A 127 8.57 16.94 -1.16
C LEU A 127 7.23 16.92 -1.88
N ILE A 128 6.72 15.73 -2.20
CA ILE A 128 5.43 15.52 -2.87
C ILE A 128 4.54 14.65 -1.98
N ASP A 129 3.32 15.11 -1.74
CA ASP A 129 2.27 14.32 -1.09
C ASP A 129 1.57 13.48 -2.16
N THR A 130 1.78 12.17 -2.16
CA THR A 130 1.21 11.26 -3.18
C THR A 130 -0.19 10.74 -2.82
N ARG A 131 -0.75 11.19 -1.70
CA ARG A 131 -2.09 10.84 -1.27
C ARG A 131 -3.15 11.59 -2.11
N ASN A 132 -4.41 11.26 -1.90
CA ASN A 132 -5.52 11.96 -2.54
C ASN A 132 -5.65 13.41 -2.03
N ASN A 133 -6.21 14.28 -2.86
CA ASN A 133 -6.38 15.70 -2.54
C ASN A 133 -7.10 15.95 -1.20
N TYR A 134 -8.14 15.19 -0.89
CA TYR A 134 -8.86 15.33 0.38
C TYR A 134 -7.98 15.03 1.62
N GLU A 135 -7.00 14.13 1.49
CA GLU A 135 -6.06 13.81 2.58
C GLU A 135 -5.05 14.94 2.77
N TYR A 136 -4.60 15.56 1.68
CA TYR A 136 -3.76 16.76 1.73
C TYR A 136 -4.49 17.91 2.45
N GLU A 137 -5.77 18.12 2.15
CA GLU A 137 -6.61 19.17 2.77
C GLU A 137 -6.82 18.96 4.27
N ILE A 138 -6.90 17.71 4.74
CA ILE A 138 -6.94 17.38 6.17
C ILE A 138 -5.64 17.76 6.87
N GLY A 139 -4.49 17.58 6.19
CA GLY A 139 -3.18 17.94 6.69
C GLY A 139 -2.06 17.29 5.89
N SER A 140 -0.97 18.04 5.73
CA SER A 140 0.20 17.63 4.98
C SER A 140 1.48 18.18 5.63
N PHE A 141 2.65 17.71 5.19
CA PHE A 141 3.92 18.31 5.60
C PHE A 141 4.06 19.71 5.02
N LYS A 142 4.63 20.62 5.83
CA LYS A 142 4.90 21.99 5.39
C LYS A 142 5.77 22.00 4.13
N GLY A 143 5.30 22.69 3.09
CA GLY A 143 6.03 22.82 1.82
C GLY A 143 5.86 21.62 0.87
N ALA A 144 5.06 20.61 1.22
CA ALA A 144 4.75 19.52 0.31
C ALA A 144 3.97 20.04 -0.91
N VAL A 145 4.35 19.57 -2.09
CA VAL A 145 3.62 19.82 -3.32
C VAL A 145 2.38 18.94 -3.34
N ASN A 146 1.22 19.57 -3.58
CA ASN A 146 -0.05 18.85 -3.77
C ASN A 146 -0.25 18.57 -5.27
N PRO A 147 -0.28 17.30 -5.71
CA PRO A 147 -0.64 16.94 -7.08
C PRO A 147 -2.09 17.24 -7.46
N LYS A 148 -2.96 17.48 -6.47
CA LYS A 148 -4.42 17.68 -6.62
C LYS A 148 -5.10 16.52 -7.33
N THR A 149 -4.68 15.30 -7.03
CA THR A 149 -5.22 14.07 -7.60
C THR A 149 -6.37 13.55 -6.72
N GLU A 150 -7.47 13.19 -7.35
CA GLU A 150 -8.58 12.50 -6.68
C GLU A 150 -8.33 11.00 -6.56
N THR A 151 -7.53 10.46 -7.48
CA THR A 151 -7.10 9.07 -7.49
C THR A 151 -5.63 8.95 -7.88
N PHE A 152 -4.96 7.91 -7.40
CA PHE A 152 -3.55 7.66 -7.74
C PHE A 152 -3.30 7.43 -9.25
N ARG A 153 -4.35 7.11 -10.01
CA ARG A 153 -4.29 7.01 -11.49
C ARG A 153 -3.94 8.31 -12.20
N GLU A 154 -4.18 9.43 -11.56
CA GLU A 154 -3.90 10.76 -12.14
C GLU A 154 -2.44 11.18 -11.90
N PHE A 155 -1.77 10.52 -10.94
CA PHE A 155 -0.40 10.84 -10.56
C PHE A 155 0.61 10.76 -11.71
N PRO A 156 0.57 9.77 -12.65
CA PRO A 156 1.44 9.74 -13.82
C PRO A 156 1.31 10.99 -14.72
N SER A 157 0.10 11.53 -14.87
CA SER A 157 -0.11 12.76 -15.63
C SER A 157 0.50 13.96 -14.92
N PHE A 158 0.38 14.04 -13.60
CA PHE A 158 1.05 15.06 -12.80
C PHE A 158 2.57 14.97 -12.96
N THR A 159 3.16 13.76 -12.90
CA THR A 159 4.61 13.60 -13.04
C THR A 159 5.11 14.10 -14.39
N LYS A 160 4.44 13.76 -15.49
CA LYS A 160 4.80 14.21 -16.84
C LYS A 160 4.72 15.73 -17.00
N ASN A 161 3.68 16.35 -16.45
CA ASN A 161 3.38 17.77 -16.71
C ASN A 161 4.04 18.71 -15.71
N SER A 162 4.36 18.24 -14.51
CA SER A 162 4.72 19.13 -13.40
C SER A 162 6.10 18.87 -12.81
N LEU A 163 6.69 17.68 -13.01
CA LEU A 163 8.00 17.37 -12.41
C LEU A 163 9.19 17.79 -13.26
N GLU A 164 9.00 18.15 -14.53
CA GLU A 164 10.09 18.62 -15.41
C GLU A 164 10.89 19.77 -14.79
N LYS A 165 10.21 20.73 -14.17
CA LYS A 165 10.84 21.88 -13.47
C LYS A 165 11.71 21.48 -12.27
N TYR A 166 11.61 20.24 -11.81
CA TYR A 166 12.38 19.71 -10.67
C TYR A 166 13.45 18.70 -11.08
N ARG A 167 13.77 18.58 -12.38
CA ARG A 167 14.72 17.59 -12.91
C ARG A 167 16.07 17.56 -12.19
N ASN A 168 16.53 18.69 -11.71
CA ASN A 168 17.80 18.83 -11.02
C ASN A 168 17.67 18.73 -9.49
N LYS A 169 16.52 18.35 -8.98
CA LYS A 169 16.26 18.20 -7.55
C LYS A 169 16.01 16.75 -7.17
N LYS A 170 16.29 16.41 -5.94
CA LYS A 170 15.85 15.14 -5.36
C LYS A 170 14.36 15.20 -5.09
N ILE A 171 13.65 14.11 -5.36
CA ILE A 171 12.22 14.00 -5.08
C ILE A 171 12.04 13.09 -3.87
N ALA A 172 11.37 13.58 -2.84
CA ALA A 172 10.87 12.80 -1.72
C ALA A 172 9.35 12.68 -1.82
N MET A 173 8.81 11.50 -1.52
CA MET A 173 7.38 11.20 -1.62
C MET A 173 6.89 10.54 -0.33
N PHE A 174 5.62 10.73 0.03
CA PHE A 174 4.96 10.06 1.14
C PHE A 174 3.47 9.84 0.85
#